data_20dfae21f734a9ad5ebe97017f2f4971
#
_entry.id   20dfae21f734a9ad5ebe97017f2f4971
#
_cell.length_a   1.000
_cell.length_b   1.000
_cell.length_c   1.000
_cell.angle_alpha   90.00
_cell.angle_beta   90.00
_cell.angle_gamma   90.00
#
_symmetry.space_group_name_H-M   'P 1'
#
loop_
_entity.id
_entity.type
_entity.pdbx_description
1 polymer ?
#
loop_
_entity_poly.entity_id
_entity_poly.type
_entity_poly.pdbx_seq_one_letter_code
_entity_poly.pdbx_strand_id
1 'polypeptide(L)'
;MKRILLLLLVHVVFVGGAVCQEPESGIGPGRVPIFPQRYSDQGDGFSVLFPSKPAITTSKFSREDGKERTKRLFTVTVNNVAYSIEVFENVKPRQDLEEFIAEGMASFQYDPASERKLTVDGFPGKEYSSRTATTTSMVQFLATEDRLFRFTATGPAAAVPQIKDFFSSIKLGVDTEQIYTGRDVDVKARLLTKPEPHYTRDARDNGVAGTVVLRAVMSKNGIIENIKVIVGLPHGLTEQAIKAARQITFVPAMRYGKPVSMWVQLEYNFAL
;
A
#
# COMPACT_ATOMS: atom_id res chain seq x y z
N MET A 1 -24.81 -0.41 36.22
CA MET A 1 -24.55 0.87 35.58
C MET A 1 -24.53 0.61 34.08
N LYS A 2 -25.51 1.17 33.36
CA LYS A 2 -25.74 0.90 31.94
C LYS A 2 -24.70 1.64 31.11
N ARG A 3 -23.83 0.89 30.40
CA ARG A 3 -22.94 1.45 29.37
C ARG A 3 -23.75 1.66 28.11
N ILE A 4 -23.90 2.89 27.70
CA ILE A 4 -24.50 3.26 26.42
C ILE A 4 -23.41 3.08 25.37
N LEU A 5 -23.51 2.01 24.60
CA LEU A 5 -22.69 1.73 23.43
C LEU A 5 -23.19 2.62 22.29
N LEU A 6 -22.41 3.63 21.91
CA LEU A 6 -22.71 4.46 20.75
C LEU A 6 -22.35 3.67 19.47
N LEU A 7 -23.35 2.98 18.92
CA LEU A 7 -23.26 2.31 17.62
C LEU A 7 -23.18 3.36 16.53
N LEU A 8 -22.01 3.52 15.94
CA LEU A 8 -21.88 4.17 14.63
C LEU A 8 -22.33 3.18 13.56
N LEU A 9 -23.64 3.20 13.28
CA LEU A 9 -24.23 2.49 12.15
C LEU A 9 -23.69 3.11 10.85
N VAL A 10 -22.73 2.48 10.21
CA VAL A 10 -22.42 2.79 8.83
C VAL A 10 -23.49 2.15 7.97
N HIS A 11 -24.54 2.92 7.68
CA HIS A 11 -25.50 2.56 6.65
C HIS A 11 -24.77 2.56 5.30
N VAL A 12 -24.67 1.42 4.67
CA VAL A 12 -24.41 1.34 3.24
C VAL A 12 -25.70 1.84 2.55
N VAL A 13 -25.71 3.14 2.26
CA VAL A 13 -26.78 3.75 1.46
C VAL A 13 -26.62 3.22 0.04
N PHE A 14 -27.57 2.42 -0.38
CA PHE A 14 -27.81 2.14 -1.80
C PHE A 14 -28.28 3.44 -2.44
N VAL A 15 -27.36 4.20 -3.02
CA VAL A 15 -27.73 5.30 -3.92
C VAL A 15 -28.04 4.68 -5.27
N GLY A 16 -29.32 4.57 -5.58
CA GLY A 16 -29.78 4.28 -6.91
C GLY A 16 -29.39 5.41 -7.86
N GLY A 17 -28.34 5.22 -8.63
CA GLY A 17 -27.93 6.12 -9.72
C GLY A 17 -28.71 5.81 -10.97
N ALA A 18 -29.28 6.84 -11.57
CA ALA A 18 -30.05 6.81 -12.80
C ALA A 18 -29.26 6.17 -13.97
N VAL A 19 -29.95 5.25 -14.65
CA VAL A 19 -29.50 4.58 -15.87
C VAL A 19 -29.48 5.61 -17.00
N CYS A 20 -28.31 5.90 -17.55
CA CYS A 20 -28.17 6.43 -18.89
C CYS A 20 -28.32 5.24 -19.86
N GLN A 21 -29.40 5.27 -20.66
CA GLN A 21 -29.60 4.31 -21.74
C GLN A 21 -28.70 4.69 -22.92
N GLU A 22 -27.78 3.81 -23.30
CA GLU A 22 -27.15 3.75 -24.60
C GLU A 22 -27.79 2.65 -25.44
N PRO A 23 -27.77 2.77 -26.81
CA PRO A 23 -28.64 2.01 -27.69
C PRO A 23 -28.25 0.54 -27.81
N GLU A 24 -29.27 -0.31 -27.86
CA GLU A 24 -29.21 -1.75 -28.03
C GLU A 24 -28.45 -2.18 -29.30
N SER A 25 -27.31 -2.84 -29.14
CA SER A 25 -26.82 -3.85 -30.06
C SER A 25 -26.99 -5.22 -29.41
N GLY A 26 -27.84 -6.05 -29.96
CA GLY A 26 -28.29 -7.32 -29.41
C GLY A 26 -27.18 -8.35 -29.24
N ILE A 27 -26.56 -8.33 -28.06
CA ILE A 27 -25.81 -9.44 -27.52
C ILE A 27 -26.37 -9.61 -26.12
N GLY A 28 -26.93 -10.78 -25.81
CA GLY A 28 -27.47 -11.09 -24.49
C GLY A 28 -26.47 -10.78 -23.37
N PRO A 29 -26.88 -10.77 -22.08
CA PRO A 29 -26.02 -10.31 -20.98
C PRO A 29 -24.81 -11.22 -20.86
N GLY A 30 -23.84 -11.01 -21.72
CA GLY A 30 -22.54 -11.64 -21.69
C GLY A 30 -21.82 -11.15 -20.43
N ARG A 31 -21.53 -12.04 -19.51
CA ARG A 31 -20.56 -11.78 -18.45
C ARG A 31 -19.33 -11.19 -19.10
N VAL A 32 -19.04 -9.93 -18.82
CA VAL A 32 -17.75 -9.35 -19.19
C VAL A 32 -16.69 -10.23 -18.52
N PRO A 33 -15.77 -10.83 -19.27
CA PRO A 33 -14.72 -11.63 -18.64
C PRO A 33 -13.89 -10.70 -17.78
N ILE A 34 -13.99 -10.86 -16.47
CA ILE A 34 -13.24 -10.07 -15.52
C ILE A 34 -11.90 -10.77 -15.37
N PHE A 35 -10.87 -10.17 -15.94
CA PHE A 35 -9.50 -10.55 -15.64
C PHE A 35 -9.08 -9.82 -14.36
N PRO A 36 -8.95 -10.52 -13.23
CA PRO A 36 -8.52 -9.88 -12.00
C PRO A 36 -7.15 -9.26 -12.21
N GLN A 37 -7.02 -7.98 -11.88
CA GLN A 37 -5.75 -7.28 -11.94
C GLN A 37 -5.14 -7.22 -10.55
N ARG A 38 -3.82 -7.45 -10.46
CA ARG A 38 -3.12 -7.27 -9.21
C ARG A 38 -3.06 -5.79 -8.86
N TYR A 39 -3.75 -5.44 -7.82
CA TYR A 39 -3.67 -4.13 -7.20
C TYR A 39 -2.64 -4.19 -6.06
N SER A 40 -1.76 -3.21 -6.00
CA SER A 40 -0.79 -3.07 -4.92
C SER A 40 -0.90 -1.66 -4.34
N ASP A 41 -1.07 -1.56 -3.03
CA ASP A 41 -0.96 -0.29 -2.33
C ASP A 41 0.40 -0.23 -1.61
N GLN A 42 1.24 0.68 -2.11
CA GLN A 42 2.61 0.84 -1.62
C GLN A 42 2.64 1.49 -0.23
N GLY A 43 1.66 2.34 0.08
CA GLY A 43 1.55 3.01 1.38
C GLY A 43 1.14 2.06 2.48
N ASP A 44 0.29 1.09 2.18
CA ASP A 44 -0.29 0.18 3.16
C ASP A 44 0.38 -1.21 3.17
N GLY A 45 1.29 -1.49 2.24
CA GLY A 45 2.09 -2.72 2.24
C GLY A 45 1.28 -3.98 1.96
N PHE A 46 0.28 -3.91 1.07
CA PHE A 46 -0.46 -5.07 0.63
C PHE A 46 -0.62 -5.15 -0.89
N SER A 47 -0.87 -6.33 -1.41
CA SER A 47 -1.41 -6.51 -2.75
C SER A 47 -2.46 -7.61 -2.81
N VAL A 48 -3.37 -7.50 -3.77
CA VAL A 48 -4.48 -8.43 -3.95
C VAL A 48 -4.96 -8.42 -5.41
N LEU A 49 -5.60 -9.48 -5.86
CA LEU A 49 -6.30 -9.49 -7.15
C LEU A 49 -7.70 -8.88 -6.99
N PHE A 50 -7.86 -7.63 -7.46
CA PHE A 50 -9.18 -7.02 -7.59
C PHE A 50 -9.75 -7.21 -8.99
N PRO A 51 -11.08 -7.38 -9.12
CA PRO A 51 -11.72 -7.48 -10.43
C PRO A 51 -11.69 -6.16 -11.22
N SER A 52 -11.47 -5.04 -10.57
CA SER A 52 -11.27 -3.72 -11.18
C SER A 52 -10.47 -2.81 -10.24
N LYS A 53 -10.13 -1.61 -10.69
CA LYS A 53 -9.46 -0.60 -9.83
C LYS A 53 -10.38 -0.20 -8.66
N PRO A 54 -9.91 -0.23 -7.41
CA PRO A 54 -10.74 0.14 -6.25
C PRO A 54 -10.99 1.64 -6.16
N ALA A 55 -12.17 2.00 -5.65
CA ALA A 55 -12.39 3.31 -5.06
C ALA A 55 -11.74 3.35 -3.67
N ILE A 56 -11.11 4.48 -3.34
CA ILE A 56 -10.35 4.64 -2.10
C ILE A 56 -10.90 5.84 -1.33
N THR A 57 -11.21 5.61 -0.05
CA THR A 57 -11.58 6.69 0.88
C THR A 57 -10.67 6.63 2.11
N THR A 58 -10.38 7.80 2.67
CA THR A 58 -9.59 7.93 3.89
C THR A 58 -10.40 8.68 4.93
N SER A 59 -10.45 8.18 6.14
CA SER A 59 -11.12 8.80 7.27
C SER A 59 -10.23 8.75 8.51
N LYS A 60 -10.42 9.71 9.41
CA LYS A 60 -9.79 9.74 10.72
C LYS A 60 -10.81 9.39 11.79
N PHE A 61 -10.38 8.71 12.83
CA PHE A 61 -11.20 8.38 13.99
C PHE A 61 -10.33 8.33 15.24
N SER A 62 -10.97 8.49 16.40
CA SER A 62 -10.29 8.36 17.69
C SER A 62 -10.96 7.25 18.49
N ARG A 63 -10.15 6.49 19.24
CA ARG A 63 -10.63 5.54 20.24
C ARG A 63 -10.68 6.18 21.63
N GLU A 64 -11.06 5.39 22.64
CA GLU A 64 -11.15 5.85 24.04
C GLU A 64 -9.83 6.41 24.61
N ASP A 65 -8.69 6.01 24.04
CA ASP A 65 -7.36 6.52 24.40
C ASP A 65 -7.07 7.94 23.86
N GLY A 66 -8.03 8.55 23.15
CA GLY A 66 -7.95 9.90 22.58
C GLY A 66 -6.96 10.05 21.41
N LYS A 67 -6.29 8.97 20.98
CA LYS A 67 -5.36 9.04 19.85
C LYS A 67 -6.07 9.01 18.51
N GLU A 68 -5.70 9.92 17.64
CA GLU A 68 -6.17 9.94 16.27
C GLU A 68 -5.53 8.78 15.49
N ARG A 69 -6.36 8.07 14.76
CA ARG A 69 -6.00 6.96 13.88
C ARG A 69 -6.53 7.22 12.48
N THR A 70 -5.90 6.63 11.49
CA THR A 70 -6.33 6.70 10.10
C THR A 70 -6.91 5.36 9.67
N LYS A 71 -8.04 5.40 8.98
CA LYS A 71 -8.63 4.28 8.28
C LYS A 71 -8.67 4.58 6.79
N ARG A 72 -8.12 3.68 5.98
CA ARG A 72 -8.29 3.68 4.52
C ARG A 72 -9.20 2.54 4.14
N LEU A 73 -10.13 2.81 3.25
CA LEU A 73 -11.10 1.85 2.75
C LEU A 73 -11.00 1.77 1.23
N PHE A 74 -10.75 0.57 0.72
CA PHE A 74 -10.69 0.21 -0.69
C PHE A 74 -11.92 -0.62 -1.02
N THR A 75 -12.70 -0.24 -2.04
CA THR A 75 -13.93 -0.93 -2.40
C THR A 75 -14.02 -1.20 -3.88
N VAL A 76 -14.53 -2.39 -4.23
CA VAL A 76 -14.88 -2.81 -5.59
C VAL A 76 -16.17 -3.61 -5.53
N THR A 77 -17.10 -3.33 -6.44
CA THR A 77 -18.30 -4.16 -6.60
C THR A 77 -18.42 -4.55 -8.07
N VAL A 78 -18.42 -5.84 -8.35
CA VAL A 78 -18.55 -6.39 -9.70
C VAL A 78 -19.34 -7.68 -9.66
N ASN A 79 -20.31 -7.85 -10.59
CA ASN A 79 -21.18 -9.04 -10.70
C ASN A 79 -21.86 -9.41 -9.35
N ASN A 80 -22.36 -8.41 -8.65
CA ASN A 80 -23.00 -8.55 -7.32
C ASN A 80 -22.07 -9.13 -6.22
N VAL A 81 -20.75 -9.10 -6.43
CA VAL A 81 -19.78 -9.38 -5.37
C VAL A 81 -19.13 -8.05 -4.94
N ALA A 82 -19.30 -7.73 -3.67
CA ALA A 82 -18.66 -6.58 -3.05
C ALA A 82 -17.37 -7.03 -2.34
N TYR A 83 -16.27 -6.37 -2.68
CA TYR A 83 -14.97 -6.56 -2.05
C TYR A 83 -14.59 -5.29 -1.31
N SER A 84 -14.06 -5.44 -0.11
CA SER A 84 -13.50 -4.30 0.63
C SER A 84 -12.25 -4.68 1.39
N ILE A 85 -11.36 -3.69 1.52
CA ILE A 85 -10.17 -3.77 2.37
C ILE A 85 -10.18 -2.53 3.24
N GLU A 86 -10.14 -2.72 4.54
CA GLU A 86 -9.92 -1.64 5.49
C GLU A 86 -8.53 -1.79 6.09
N VAL A 87 -7.80 -0.70 6.08
CA VAL A 87 -6.45 -0.60 6.64
C VAL A 87 -6.47 0.42 7.76
N PHE A 88 -5.98 0.03 8.92
CA PHE A 88 -5.93 0.87 10.12
C PHE A 88 -4.48 1.13 10.49
N GLU A 89 -4.12 2.41 10.52
CA GLU A 89 -2.81 2.91 10.92
C GLU A 89 -2.81 3.44 12.35
N ASN A 90 -1.61 3.64 12.89
CA ASN A 90 -1.40 4.17 14.26
C ASN A 90 -2.07 3.29 15.33
N VAL A 91 -2.03 1.99 15.12
CA VAL A 91 -2.56 0.94 16.01
C VAL A 91 -1.41 0.17 16.65
N LYS A 92 -1.72 -0.66 17.64
CA LYS A 92 -0.79 -1.64 18.22
C LYS A 92 -1.24 -3.05 17.79
N PRO A 93 -0.88 -3.52 16.59
CA PRO A 93 -1.53 -4.66 15.96
C PRO A 93 -1.58 -5.93 16.81
N ARG A 94 -0.50 -6.23 17.55
CA ARG A 94 -0.45 -7.42 18.41
C ARG A 94 -1.35 -7.34 19.64
N GLN A 95 -1.62 -6.12 20.15
CA GLN A 95 -2.47 -5.90 21.31
C GLN A 95 -3.93 -5.67 20.90
N ASP A 96 -4.13 -5.00 19.78
CA ASP A 96 -5.43 -4.52 19.34
C ASP A 96 -6.17 -5.54 18.43
N LEU A 97 -5.51 -6.65 18.00
CA LEU A 97 -6.09 -7.58 17.02
C LEU A 97 -7.38 -8.24 17.53
N GLU A 98 -7.41 -8.74 18.75
CA GLU A 98 -8.59 -9.43 19.29
C GLU A 98 -9.75 -8.44 19.50
N GLU A 99 -9.48 -7.23 19.98
CA GLU A 99 -10.48 -6.17 20.10
C GLU A 99 -11.01 -5.74 18.72
N PHE A 100 -10.10 -5.60 17.75
CA PHE A 100 -10.44 -5.28 16.36
C PHE A 100 -11.31 -6.35 15.70
N ILE A 101 -11.03 -7.63 15.96
CA ILE A 101 -11.87 -8.75 15.52
C ILE A 101 -13.26 -8.66 16.18
N ALA A 102 -13.31 -8.43 17.49
CA ALA A 102 -14.58 -8.34 18.22
C ALA A 102 -15.46 -7.19 17.71
N GLU A 103 -14.89 -6.01 17.45
CA GLU A 103 -15.57 -4.87 16.82
C GLU A 103 -16.06 -5.21 15.41
N GLY A 104 -15.21 -5.86 14.61
CA GLY A 104 -15.55 -6.29 13.26
C GLY A 104 -16.66 -7.32 13.23
N MET A 105 -16.62 -8.30 14.11
CA MET A 105 -17.66 -9.34 14.24
C MET A 105 -19.00 -8.76 14.69
N ALA A 106 -19.00 -7.76 15.58
CA ALA A 106 -20.22 -7.09 16.02
C ALA A 106 -20.91 -6.31 14.88
N SER A 107 -20.15 -5.87 13.89
CA SER A 107 -20.65 -5.11 12.75
C SER A 107 -21.19 -6.01 11.62
N PHE A 108 -20.88 -7.30 11.62
CA PHE A 108 -21.24 -8.26 10.58
C PHE A 108 -21.75 -9.57 11.21
N GLN A 109 -22.73 -10.16 10.59
CA GLN A 109 -23.28 -11.47 11.05
C GLN A 109 -22.42 -12.62 10.50
N TYR A 110 -21.23 -12.82 11.04
CA TYR A 110 -20.42 -14.00 10.79
C TYR A 110 -20.73 -15.09 11.81
N ASP A 111 -20.52 -16.34 11.40
CA ASP A 111 -20.60 -17.47 12.30
C ASP A 111 -19.30 -17.58 13.13
N PRO A 112 -19.34 -17.39 14.46
CA PRO A 112 -18.15 -17.56 15.29
C PRO A 112 -17.56 -18.98 15.23
N ALA A 113 -18.39 -20.00 14.97
CA ALA A 113 -17.94 -21.38 14.83
C ALA A 113 -17.14 -21.62 13.54
N SER A 114 -17.18 -20.68 12.58
CA SER A 114 -16.39 -20.73 11.36
C SER A 114 -14.95 -20.23 11.52
N GLU A 115 -14.52 -19.85 12.74
CA GLU A 115 -13.18 -19.33 12.99
C GLU A 115 -12.11 -20.28 12.46
N ARG A 116 -11.20 -19.71 11.67
CA ARG A 116 -9.99 -20.38 11.20
C ARG A 116 -8.78 -19.47 11.41
N LYS A 117 -7.80 -19.94 12.16
CA LYS A 117 -6.50 -19.28 12.27
C LYS A 117 -5.75 -19.44 10.95
N LEU A 118 -5.08 -18.38 10.52
CA LEU A 118 -4.27 -18.37 9.30
C LEU A 118 -3.02 -17.51 9.45
N THR A 119 -2.13 -17.67 8.49
CA THR A 119 -0.94 -16.83 8.36
C THR A 119 -0.78 -16.45 6.90
N VAL A 120 -0.61 -15.17 6.61
CA VAL A 120 -0.34 -14.64 5.27
C VAL A 120 1.02 -13.97 5.28
N ASP A 121 1.95 -14.48 4.47
CA ASP A 121 3.34 -13.99 4.38
C ASP A 121 4.05 -13.82 5.74
N GLY A 122 3.77 -14.72 6.70
CA GLY A 122 4.33 -14.70 8.06
C GLY A 122 3.52 -13.88 9.07
N PHE A 123 2.49 -13.15 8.65
CA PHE A 123 1.64 -12.34 9.52
C PHE A 123 0.41 -13.14 10.00
N PRO A 124 0.13 -13.14 11.31
CA PRO A 124 -0.98 -13.89 11.88
C PRO A 124 -2.33 -13.23 11.59
N GLY A 125 -3.36 -14.05 11.56
CA GLY A 125 -4.73 -13.58 11.41
C GLY A 125 -5.78 -14.62 11.69
N LYS A 126 -7.03 -14.23 11.50
CA LYS A 126 -8.22 -15.10 11.61
C LYS A 126 -9.16 -14.86 10.45
N GLU A 127 -9.82 -15.93 10.02
CA GLU A 127 -10.84 -15.91 8.99
C GLU A 127 -12.18 -16.36 9.59
N TYR A 128 -13.23 -15.70 9.15
CA TYR A 128 -14.61 -16.08 9.45
C TYR A 128 -15.43 -16.06 8.17
N SER A 129 -16.47 -16.88 8.15
CA SER A 129 -17.40 -16.94 7.03
C SER A 129 -18.85 -17.01 7.50
N SER A 130 -19.74 -16.58 6.62
CA SER A 130 -21.18 -16.75 6.78
C SER A 130 -21.77 -17.23 5.46
N ARG A 131 -22.72 -18.12 5.51
CA ARG A 131 -23.41 -18.62 4.33
C ARG A 131 -24.90 -18.78 4.60
N THR A 132 -25.69 -18.20 3.72
CA THR A 132 -27.15 -18.42 3.66
C THR A 132 -27.50 -19.16 2.36
N ALA A 133 -28.80 -19.39 2.11
CA ALA A 133 -29.26 -19.98 0.86
C ALA A 133 -28.88 -19.09 -0.38
N THR A 134 -28.82 -17.80 -0.22
CA THR A 134 -28.66 -16.83 -1.32
C THR A 134 -27.31 -16.09 -1.32
N THR A 135 -26.65 -15.97 -0.17
CA THR A 135 -25.44 -15.16 0.00
C THR A 135 -24.31 -15.95 0.65
N THR A 136 -23.09 -15.53 0.35
CA THR A 136 -21.87 -15.96 1.04
C THR A 136 -21.03 -14.74 1.37
N SER A 137 -20.43 -14.74 2.55
CA SER A 137 -19.52 -13.69 3.00
C SER A 137 -18.30 -14.34 3.65
N MET A 138 -17.15 -13.71 3.47
CA MET A 138 -15.90 -14.10 4.11
C MET A 138 -15.15 -12.85 4.57
N VAL A 139 -14.51 -12.96 5.72
CA VAL A 139 -13.63 -11.90 6.25
C VAL A 139 -12.34 -12.51 6.76
N GLN A 140 -11.23 -11.81 6.49
CA GLN A 140 -9.94 -12.07 7.12
C GLN A 140 -9.49 -10.82 7.87
N PHE A 141 -9.13 -11.02 9.14
CA PHE A 141 -8.46 -10.04 9.97
C PHE A 141 -6.99 -10.42 10.06
N LEU A 142 -6.12 -9.50 9.70
CA LEU A 142 -4.67 -9.72 9.64
C LEU A 142 -3.94 -8.58 10.36
N ALA A 143 -2.85 -8.90 11.04
CA ALA A 143 -2.03 -7.93 11.75
C ALA A 143 -0.60 -7.98 11.24
N THR A 144 -0.08 -6.87 10.70
CA THR A 144 1.35 -6.67 10.45
C THR A 144 2.03 -6.06 11.69
N GLU A 145 3.23 -5.56 11.55
CA GLU A 145 3.93 -4.92 12.67
C GLU A 145 3.33 -3.57 13.06
N ASP A 146 2.71 -2.87 12.10
CA ASP A 146 2.28 -1.48 12.23
C ASP A 146 0.82 -1.22 11.78
N ARG A 147 0.13 -2.23 11.25
CA ARG A 147 -1.23 -2.11 10.70
C ARG A 147 -2.13 -3.28 11.04
N LEU A 148 -3.41 -2.99 11.10
CA LEU A 148 -4.49 -3.97 11.09
C LEU A 148 -5.22 -3.90 9.76
N PHE A 149 -5.56 -5.07 9.23
CA PHE A 149 -6.29 -5.22 7.97
C PHE A 149 -7.58 -6.01 8.20
N ARG A 150 -8.64 -5.57 7.53
CA ARG A 150 -9.86 -6.32 7.37
C ARG A 150 -10.17 -6.46 5.90
N PHE A 151 -9.98 -7.66 5.36
CA PHE A 151 -10.38 -8.02 4.00
C PHE A 151 -11.76 -8.65 4.05
N THR A 152 -12.69 -8.15 3.25
CA THR A 152 -14.07 -8.65 3.22
C THR A 152 -14.50 -8.89 1.78
N ALA A 153 -15.22 -9.97 1.55
CA ALA A 153 -15.95 -10.21 0.29
C ALA A 153 -17.31 -10.81 0.57
N THR A 154 -18.33 -10.26 -0.09
CA THR A 154 -19.73 -10.68 0.05
C THR A 154 -20.39 -10.74 -1.31
N GLY A 155 -21.11 -11.80 -1.59
CA GLY A 155 -21.80 -11.96 -2.86
C GLY A 155 -22.83 -13.09 -2.86
N PRO A 156 -23.42 -13.40 -4.02
CA PRO A 156 -24.31 -14.54 -4.17
C PRO A 156 -23.63 -15.84 -3.75
N ALA A 157 -24.40 -16.83 -3.29
CA ALA A 157 -23.86 -18.14 -2.87
C ALA A 157 -23.02 -18.83 -3.96
N ALA A 158 -23.30 -18.54 -5.24
CA ALA A 158 -22.52 -19.04 -6.38
C ALA A 158 -21.14 -18.35 -6.55
N ALA A 159 -20.88 -17.25 -5.85
CA ALA A 159 -19.62 -16.48 -5.96
C ALA A 159 -18.48 -17.03 -5.08
N VAL A 160 -18.65 -18.17 -4.43
CA VAL A 160 -17.63 -18.78 -3.55
C VAL A 160 -16.27 -18.92 -4.24
N PRO A 161 -16.14 -19.38 -5.51
CA PRO A 161 -14.83 -19.48 -6.16
C PRO A 161 -14.13 -18.13 -6.26
N GLN A 162 -14.83 -17.09 -6.75
CA GLN A 162 -14.27 -15.75 -6.93
C GLN A 162 -13.84 -15.13 -5.59
N ILE A 163 -14.63 -15.36 -4.52
CA ILE A 163 -14.31 -14.89 -3.18
C ILE A 163 -13.04 -15.60 -2.67
N LYS A 164 -12.93 -16.92 -2.85
CA LYS A 164 -11.73 -17.67 -2.48
C LYS A 164 -10.49 -17.20 -3.25
N ASP A 165 -10.62 -16.95 -4.56
CA ASP A 165 -9.52 -16.44 -5.39
C ASP A 165 -9.02 -15.07 -4.88
N PHE A 166 -9.95 -14.17 -4.50
CA PHE A 166 -9.59 -12.90 -3.88
C PHE A 166 -8.76 -13.10 -2.61
N PHE A 167 -9.23 -13.90 -1.65
CA PHE A 167 -8.54 -14.14 -0.39
C PHE A 167 -7.19 -14.87 -0.57
N SER A 168 -7.11 -15.85 -1.48
CA SER A 168 -5.86 -16.56 -1.76
C SER A 168 -4.81 -15.68 -2.45
N SER A 169 -5.23 -14.58 -3.05
CA SER A 169 -4.36 -13.63 -3.74
C SER A 169 -3.73 -12.58 -2.83
N ILE A 170 -4.18 -12.48 -1.57
CA ILE A 170 -3.69 -11.50 -0.61
C ILE A 170 -2.22 -11.73 -0.34
N LYS A 171 -1.45 -10.65 -0.41
CA LYS A 171 -0.05 -10.57 0.00
C LYS A 171 0.10 -9.41 0.96
N LEU A 172 0.83 -9.64 2.07
CA LEU A 172 1.15 -8.62 3.07
C LEU A 172 2.66 -8.43 3.18
N GLY A 173 3.05 -7.28 3.72
CA GLY A 173 4.47 -6.94 3.79
C GLY A 173 5.10 -6.98 2.40
N VAL A 174 4.26 -6.83 1.37
CA VAL A 174 4.79 -6.71 0.01
C VAL A 174 5.75 -5.56 0.04
N ASP A 175 6.98 -5.90 -0.22
CA ASP A 175 8.04 -5.01 -0.57
C ASP A 175 7.69 -4.37 -1.93
N THR A 176 6.58 -3.66 -1.95
CA THR A 176 6.39 -2.65 -2.97
C THR A 176 7.45 -1.64 -2.65
N GLU A 177 8.24 -1.28 -3.63
CA GLU A 177 9.34 -0.31 -3.52
C GLU A 177 8.81 1.06 -3.03
N GLN A 178 8.24 1.08 -1.82
CA GLN A 178 7.89 2.34 -1.18
C GLN A 178 9.20 3.08 -0.92
N ILE A 179 9.36 4.17 -1.64
CA ILE A 179 10.51 5.03 -1.47
C ILE A 179 10.11 6.13 -0.50
N TYR A 180 10.63 6.05 0.70
CA TYR A 180 10.34 6.98 1.78
C TYR A 180 11.05 8.32 1.61
N THR A 181 10.57 9.34 2.28
CA THR A 181 11.34 10.58 2.47
C THR A 181 12.11 10.52 3.80
N GLY A 182 13.07 11.39 4.00
CA GLY A 182 13.83 11.40 5.25
C GLY A 182 13.02 11.76 6.51
N ARG A 183 11.72 12.13 6.36
CA ARG A 183 10.78 12.38 7.47
C ARG A 183 9.99 11.13 7.86
N ASP A 184 9.93 10.15 6.96
CA ASP A 184 9.07 8.98 7.10
C ASP A 184 9.84 7.74 7.61
N VAL A 185 11.13 7.88 7.92
CA VAL A 185 12.03 6.82 8.36
C VAL A 185 12.51 7.06 9.78
N ASP A 186 12.71 6.00 10.56
CA ASP A 186 13.21 6.10 11.93
C ASP A 186 14.71 6.43 11.95
N VAL A 187 15.46 5.84 11.00
CA VAL A 187 16.89 6.09 10.79
C VAL A 187 17.12 6.39 9.31
N LYS A 188 17.67 7.57 9.02
CA LYS A 188 18.02 7.96 7.65
C LYS A 188 19.16 7.12 7.10
N ALA A 189 19.20 6.94 5.78
CA ALA A 189 20.34 6.35 5.11
C ALA A 189 21.63 7.14 5.43
N ARG A 190 22.72 6.41 5.66
CA ARG A 190 24.01 6.99 6.03
C ARG A 190 25.05 6.66 4.98
N LEU A 191 25.62 7.69 4.37
CA LEU A 191 26.72 7.57 3.41
C LEU A 191 27.94 6.92 4.10
N LEU A 192 28.55 5.97 3.42
CA LEU A 192 29.86 5.40 3.77
C LEU A 192 30.94 6.00 2.87
N THR A 193 30.67 6.02 1.55
CA THR A 193 31.56 6.68 0.57
C THR A 193 30.75 7.48 -0.42
N LYS A 194 31.26 8.62 -0.84
CA LYS A 194 30.71 9.45 -1.92
C LYS A 194 31.87 9.84 -2.85
N PRO A 195 32.13 9.07 -3.93
CA PRO A 195 33.18 9.38 -4.87
C PRO A 195 32.99 10.75 -5.53
N GLU A 196 34.07 11.46 -5.73
CA GLU A 196 34.07 12.72 -6.50
C GLU A 196 33.94 12.41 -8.00
N PRO A 197 33.15 13.19 -8.73
CA PRO A 197 33.01 13.02 -10.17
C PRO A 197 34.28 13.53 -10.90
N HIS A 198 34.58 12.85 -12.01
CA HIS A 198 35.70 13.30 -12.85
C HIS A 198 35.33 14.60 -13.56
N TYR A 199 36.20 15.60 -13.49
CA TYR A 199 36.09 16.82 -14.25
C TYR A 199 36.58 16.61 -15.69
N THR A 200 35.70 16.72 -16.67
CA THR A 200 36.03 16.45 -18.07
C THR A 200 36.99 17.49 -18.63
N ARG A 201 37.81 17.11 -19.62
CA ARG A 201 38.70 18.01 -20.31
C ARG A 201 37.93 19.11 -21.03
N ASP A 202 36.87 18.74 -21.72
CA ASP A 202 36.01 19.66 -22.47
C ASP A 202 35.39 20.74 -21.55
N ALA A 203 34.88 20.35 -20.37
CA ALA A 203 34.36 21.32 -19.41
C ALA A 203 35.43 22.25 -18.87
N ARG A 204 36.66 21.76 -18.67
CA ARG A 204 37.77 22.55 -18.20
C ARG A 204 38.21 23.54 -19.26
N ASP A 205 38.32 23.11 -20.52
CA ASP A 205 38.73 23.97 -21.65
C ASP A 205 37.69 25.09 -21.92
N ASN A 206 36.43 24.84 -21.58
CA ASN A 206 35.32 25.80 -21.69
C ASN A 206 35.00 26.56 -20.39
N GLY A 207 35.78 26.38 -19.33
CA GLY A 207 35.64 27.13 -18.07
C GLY A 207 34.30 26.85 -17.35
N VAL A 208 33.71 25.68 -17.51
CA VAL A 208 32.39 25.35 -16.93
C VAL A 208 32.53 25.00 -15.46
N ALA A 209 31.95 25.79 -14.57
CA ALA A 209 31.89 25.53 -13.13
C ALA A 209 30.42 25.56 -12.66
N GLY A 210 30.15 24.94 -11.52
CA GLY A 210 28.81 24.93 -10.93
C GLY A 210 28.49 23.61 -10.17
N THR A 211 27.24 23.45 -9.84
CA THR A 211 26.78 22.30 -9.08
C THR A 211 25.77 21.48 -9.89
N VAL A 212 26.03 20.18 -10.04
CA VAL A 212 25.06 19.21 -10.52
C VAL A 212 24.24 18.73 -9.33
N VAL A 213 22.91 18.85 -9.44
CA VAL A 213 21.96 18.37 -8.44
C VAL A 213 21.20 17.18 -8.99
N LEU A 214 21.31 16.06 -8.31
CA LEU A 214 20.61 14.81 -8.63
C LEU A 214 19.61 14.47 -7.54
N ARG A 215 18.47 13.95 -7.92
CA ARG A 215 17.55 13.25 -7.02
C ARG A 215 17.65 11.76 -7.31
N ALA A 216 17.88 10.95 -6.29
CA ALA A 216 18.08 9.52 -6.45
C ALA A 216 17.43 8.75 -5.31
N VAL A 217 17.36 7.44 -5.45
CA VAL A 217 16.89 6.52 -4.42
C VAL A 217 18.09 5.76 -3.86
N MET A 218 18.29 5.88 -2.56
CA MET A 218 19.11 4.95 -1.79
C MET A 218 18.26 3.72 -1.48
N SER A 219 18.44 2.65 -2.27
CA SER A 219 17.65 1.43 -2.19
C SER A 219 17.97 0.65 -0.91
N LYS A 220 16.98 -0.04 -0.36
CA LYS A 220 17.15 -1.00 0.75
C LYS A 220 18.21 -2.10 0.46
N ASN A 221 18.48 -2.35 -0.83
CA ASN A 221 19.47 -3.33 -1.28
C ASN A 221 20.90 -2.76 -1.33
N GLY A 222 21.11 -1.49 -0.93
CA GLY A 222 22.43 -0.86 -0.88
C GLY A 222 22.94 -0.30 -2.20
N ILE A 223 22.07 -0.11 -3.20
CA ILE A 223 22.41 0.46 -4.51
C ILE A 223 21.67 1.79 -4.76
N ILE A 224 22.26 2.65 -5.58
CA ILE A 224 21.62 3.90 -6.01
C ILE A 224 20.78 3.63 -7.25
N GLU A 225 19.50 3.98 -7.18
CA GLU A 225 18.51 3.77 -8.25
C GLU A 225 17.78 5.08 -8.60
N ASN A 226 17.00 5.04 -9.69
CA ASN A 226 16.09 6.12 -10.08
C ASN A 226 16.73 7.54 -10.09
N ILE A 227 17.95 7.65 -10.62
CA ILE A 227 18.67 8.92 -10.68
C ILE A 227 17.96 9.86 -11.66
N LYS A 228 17.53 11.03 -11.17
CA LYS A 228 16.95 12.11 -11.95
C LYS A 228 17.83 13.35 -11.82
N VAL A 229 18.12 14.00 -12.93
CA VAL A 229 18.84 15.27 -12.95
C VAL A 229 17.86 16.39 -12.62
N ILE A 230 18.12 17.16 -11.58
CA ILE A 230 17.37 18.35 -11.20
C ILE A 230 18.06 19.59 -11.75
N VAL A 231 19.38 19.68 -11.58
CA VAL A 231 20.24 20.71 -12.20
C VAL A 231 21.40 20.00 -12.85
N GLY A 232 21.62 20.23 -14.13
CA GLY A 232 22.73 19.68 -14.90
C GLY A 232 23.75 20.73 -15.30
N LEU A 233 24.94 20.25 -15.67
CA LEU A 233 26.01 21.07 -16.27
C LEU A 233 26.41 20.48 -17.63
N PRO A 234 26.79 21.30 -18.60
CA PRO A 234 27.19 20.85 -19.94
C PRO A 234 28.56 20.14 -19.95
N HIS A 235 29.03 19.80 -21.15
CA HIS A 235 30.37 19.25 -21.42
C HIS A 235 30.66 17.95 -20.65
N GLY A 236 29.61 17.06 -20.46
CA GLY A 236 29.76 15.76 -19.84
C GLY A 236 29.85 15.77 -18.31
N LEU A 237 29.74 16.92 -17.61
CA LEU A 237 29.82 16.99 -16.16
C LEU A 237 28.62 16.32 -15.47
N THR A 238 27.42 16.43 -16.07
CA THR A 238 26.22 15.75 -15.57
C THR A 238 26.40 14.22 -15.59
N GLU A 239 26.93 13.68 -16.67
CA GLU A 239 27.19 12.24 -16.84
C GLU A 239 28.23 11.75 -15.83
N GLN A 240 29.28 12.54 -15.57
CA GLN A 240 30.28 12.21 -14.55
C GLN A 240 29.68 12.21 -13.13
N ALA A 241 28.80 13.16 -12.81
CA ALA A 241 28.07 13.18 -11.55
C ALA A 241 27.17 11.95 -11.38
N ILE A 242 26.45 11.55 -12.44
CA ILE A 242 25.63 10.32 -12.44
C ILE A 242 26.51 9.08 -12.24
N LYS A 243 27.67 9.01 -12.91
CA LYS A 243 28.61 7.90 -12.76
C LYS A 243 29.16 7.81 -11.33
N ALA A 244 29.53 8.94 -10.74
CA ALA A 244 29.97 9.00 -9.35
C ALA A 244 28.84 8.61 -8.37
N ALA A 245 27.62 9.10 -8.60
CA ALA A 245 26.45 8.75 -7.78
C ALA A 245 26.20 7.24 -7.73
N ARG A 246 26.35 6.52 -8.83
CA ARG A 246 26.18 5.05 -8.89
C ARG A 246 27.22 4.28 -8.08
N GLN A 247 28.35 4.90 -7.75
CA GLN A 247 29.43 4.30 -6.97
C GLN A 247 29.35 4.63 -5.47
N ILE A 248 28.34 5.37 -5.05
CA ILE A 248 28.10 5.66 -3.63
C ILE A 248 27.84 4.37 -2.89
N THR A 249 28.49 4.19 -1.75
CA THR A 249 28.16 3.15 -0.78
C THR A 249 27.52 3.77 0.46
N PHE A 250 26.53 3.09 1.04
CA PHE A 250 25.74 3.61 2.15
C PHE A 250 25.12 2.48 2.98
N VAL A 251 24.72 2.81 4.21
CA VAL A 251 23.82 1.99 5.00
C VAL A 251 22.40 2.44 4.67
N PRO A 252 21.49 1.54 4.28
CA PRO A 252 20.11 1.89 3.97
C PRO A 252 19.38 2.57 5.15
N ALA A 253 18.35 3.33 4.83
CA ALA A 253 17.45 3.85 5.84
C ALA A 253 16.72 2.71 6.55
N MET A 254 16.31 2.94 7.80
CA MET A 254 15.58 1.96 8.59
C MET A 254 14.21 2.52 8.97
N ARG A 255 13.20 1.66 8.87
CA ARG A 255 11.85 1.92 9.38
C ARG A 255 11.34 0.67 10.08
N TYR A 256 10.90 0.82 11.33
CA TYR A 256 10.47 -0.30 12.18
C TYR A 256 11.49 -1.45 12.23
N GLY A 257 12.77 -1.11 12.30
CA GLY A 257 13.85 -2.10 12.34
C GLY A 257 14.16 -2.80 11.02
N LYS A 258 13.53 -2.42 9.90
CA LYS A 258 13.75 -2.99 8.57
C LYS A 258 14.43 -1.99 7.63
N PRO A 259 15.34 -2.45 6.73
CA PRO A 259 15.90 -1.61 5.69
C PRO A 259 14.82 -1.16 4.71
N VAL A 260 14.79 0.13 4.37
CA VAL A 260 13.85 0.71 3.41
C VAL A 260 14.56 1.60 2.40
N SER A 261 13.95 1.77 1.22
CA SER A 261 14.43 2.69 0.19
C SER A 261 14.04 4.13 0.51
N MET A 262 14.94 5.09 0.31
CA MET A 262 14.73 6.49 0.66
C MET A 262 15.16 7.42 -0.47
N TRP A 263 14.35 8.46 -0.75
CA TRP A 263 14.73 9.56 -1.62
C TRP A 263 15.83 10.41 -0.99
N VAL A 264 16.86 10.72 -1.82
CA VAL A 264 17.95 11.61 -1.44
C VAL A 264 18.21 12.64 -2.53
N GLN A 265 18.74 13.78 -2.12
CA GLN A 265 19.35 14.76 -3.02
C GLN A 265 20.87 14.64 -2.91
N LEU A 266 21.52 14.57 -4.06
CA LEU A 266 22.99 14.50 -4.18
C LEU A 266 23.46 15.71 -4.93
N GLU A 267 24.46 16.39 -4.39
CA GLU A 267 25.05 17.56 -5.00
C GLU A 267 26.52 17.30 -5.27
N TYR A 268 26.95 17.62 -6.48
CA TYR A 268 28.34 17.54 -6.93
C TYR A 268 28.78 18.89 -7.42
N ASN A 269 29.76 19.47 -6.73
CA ASN A 269 30.31 20.76 -7.06
C ASN A 269 31.53 20.60 -7.98
N PHE A 270 31.54 21.32 -9.11
CA PHE A 270 32.63 21.38 -10.06
C PHE A 270 33.23 22.79 -9.98
N ALA A 271 34.45 22.89 -9.47
CA ALA A 271 35.23 24.14 -9.41
C ALA A 271 36.49 24.02 -10.28
N LEU A 272 36.91 25.12 -10.87
CA LEU A 272 38.13 25.22 -11.68
C LEU A 272 39.37 25.28 -10.80
#